data_9186ae8ac354832f136659a4bd20d636
#
_entry.id   9186ae8ac354832f136659a4bd20d636
#
_cell.length_a   1.000
_cell.length_b   1.000
_cell.length_c   1.000
_cell.angle_alpha   90.00
_cell.angle_beta   90.00
_cell.angle_gamma   90.00
#
_symmetry.space_group_name_H-M   'P 1'
#
loop_
_entity.id
_entity.type
_entity.pdbx_description
1 polymer ?
#
loop_
_entity_poly.entity_id
_entity_poly.type
_entity_poly.pdbx_seq_one_letter_code
_entity_poly.pdbx_strand_id
1 'polypeptide(L)'
;MGYNELVAHLHKEGENKVQLMRKQIEAEADKTRADIAKRIEQVRGKYRERQKRAVKEQEDDILLEAEKMARTLRLSAEKSLSDRLFPLSLLHLHGLRNESYTDVFASLVKELPPFLWKEVRVNPADVKTAQEYFPEAQIIPDKNITGGLTVLTEDRKIRGVNTFEKRLERAWEDLSPLLIREVYKEVSGYGTPSDS
;
A
#
# COMPACT_ATOMS: atom_id res chain seq x y z
N MET A 1 -36.88 -26.02 95.44
CA MET A 1 -37.00 -25.83 93.97
C MET A 1 -37.88 -26.97 93.48
N GLY A 2 -39.08 -26.63 92.98
CA GLY A 2 -40.00 -27.66 92.50
C GLY A 2 -39.59 -28.17 91.11
N TYR A 3 -39.90 -29.45 90.86
CA TYR A 3 -39.61 -30.11 89.53
C TYR A 3 -40.11 -29.29 88.30
N ASN A 4 -41.20 -28.60 88.42
CA ASN A 4 -41.80 -27.75 87.45
C ASN A 4 -40.92 -26.49 87.09
N GLU A 5 -40.25 -25.91 88.09
CA GLU A 5 -39.33 -24.78 87.91
C GLU A 5 -38.05 -25.19 87.11
N LEU A 6 -37.54 -26.38 87.40
CA LEU A 6 -36.41 -26.95 86.70
C LEU A 6 -36.73 -27.24 85.22
N VAL A 7 -37.91 -27.82 84.95
CA VAL A 7 -38.36 -28.08 83.55
C VAL A 7 -38.58 -26.77 82.78
N ALA A 8 -39.22 -25.76 83.46
CA ALA A 8 -39.40 -24.45 82.80
C ALA A 8 -38.06 -23.76 82.52
N HIS A 9 -37.05 -23.89 83.39
CA HIS A 9 -35.71 -23.35 83.15
C HIS A 9 -34.99 -24.03 81.97
N LEU A 10 -35.05 -25.37 81.89
CA LEU A 10 -34.50 -26.15 80.79
C LEU A 10 -35.14 -25.83 79.45
N HIS A 11 -36.46 -25.63 79.38
CA HIS A 11 -37.19 -25.19 78.22
C HIS A 11 -36.70 -23.81 77.76
N LYS A 12 -36.59 -22.85 78.67
CA LYS A 12 -36.14 -21.50 78.42
C LYS A 12 -34.68 -21.45 77.93
N GLU A 13 -33.78 -22.26 78.50
CA GLU A 13 -32.42 -22.43 78.05
C GLU A 13 -32.35 -23.05 76.64
N GLY A 14 -33.19 -24.07 76.37
CA GLY A 14 -33.31 -24.68 75.04
C GLY A 14 -33.77 -23.69 73.98
N GLU A 15 -34.83 -22.90 74.29
CA GLU A 15 -35.31 -21.84 73.37
C GLU A 15 -34.25 -20.76 73.11
N ASN A 16 -33.56 -20.32 74.19
CA ASN A 16 -32.45 -19.35 74.02
C ASN A 16 -31.34 -19.90 73.15
N LYS A 17 -30.97 -21.17 73.32
CA LYS A 17 -29.94 -21.82 72.53
C LYS A 17 -30.35 -21.96 71.02
N VAL A 18 -31.62 -22.32 70.81
CA VAL A 18 -32.17 -22.37 69.43
C VAL A 18 -32.19 -20.97 68.77
N GLN A 19 -32.60 -19.95 69.53
CA GLN A 19 -32.55 -18.58 68.99
C GLN A 19 -31.15 -18.10 68.70
N LEU A 20 -30.17 -18.43 69.52
CA LEU A 20 -28.75 -18.10 69.29
C LEU A 20 -28.21 -18.80 68.04
N MET A 21 -28.50 -20.10 67.89
CA MET A 21 -28.12 -20.86 66.67
C MET A 21 -28.78 -20.30 65.43
N ARG A 22 -30.04 -19.92 65.44
CA ARG A 22 -30.72 -19.29 64.29
C ARG A 22 -30.04 -17.98 63.87
N LYS A 23 -29.71 -17.10 64.85
CA LYS A 23 -29.00 -15.87 64.60
C LYS A 23 -27.62 -16.11 63.99
N GLN A 24 -26.90 -17.14 64.48
CA GLN A 24 -25.59 -17.50 63.87
C GLN A 24 -25.71 -17.99 62.42
N ILE A 25 -26.69 -18.86 62.15
CA ILE A 25 -26.97 -19.38 60.81
C ILE A 25 -27.36 -18.24 59.82
N GLU A 26 -28.24 -17.32 60.30
CA GLU A 26 -28.60 -16.15 59.48
C GLU A 26 -27.42 -15.27 59.19
N ALA A 27 -26.54 -14.98 60.14
CA ALA A 27 -25.35 -14.19 59.96
C ALA A 27 -24.36 -14.85 58.98
N GLU A 28 -24.19 -16.19 59.07
CA GLU A 28 -23.36 -16.94 58.11
C GLU A 28 -23.97 -16.97 56.71
N ALA A 29 -25.29 -17.13 56.61
CA ALA A 29 -26.00 -17.08 55.32
C ALA A 29 -25.87 -15.71 54.66
N ASP A 30 -26.01 -14.63 55.41
CA ASP A 30 -25.87 -13.26 54.89
C ASP A 30 -24.43 -12.97 54.48
N LYS A 31 -23.42 -13.42 55.24
CA LYS A 31 -22.02 -13.33 54.83
C LYS A 31 -21.76 -14.09 53.54
N THR A 32 -22.28 -15.30 53.42
CA THR A 32 -22.11 -16.12 52.19
C THR A 32 -22.81 -15.46 51.00
N ARG A 33 -24.02 -14.89 51.20
CA ARG A 33 -24.71 -14.13 50.13
C ARG A 33 -23.91 -12.91 49.67
N ALA A 34 -23.33 -12.16 50.61
CA ALA A 34 -22.50 -11.00 50.32
C ALA A 34 -21.22 -11.39 49.53
N ASP A 35 -20.55 -12.48 49.92
CA ASP A 35 -19.37 -12.99 49.23
C ASP A 35 -19.67 -13.48 47.81
N ILE A 36 -20.82 -14.17 47.64
CA ILE A 36 -21.28 -14.59 46.31
C ILE A 36 -21.61 -13.37 45.46
N ALA A 37 -22.32 -12.37 45.95
CA ALA A 37 -22.65 -11.16 45.25
C ALA A 37 -21.38 -10.42 44.77
N LYS A 38 -20.37 -10.31 45.66
CA LYS A 38 -19.07 -9.72 45.32
C LYS A 38 -18.33 -10.50 44.21
N ARG A 39 -18.34 -11.84 44.28
CA ARG A 39 -17.74 -12.70 43.25
C ARG A 39 -18.44 -12.54 41.90
N ILE A 40 -19.78 -12.50 41.91
CA ILE A 40 -20.56 -12.28 40.66
C ILE A 40 -20.19 -10.95 40.04
N GLU A 41 -20.09 -9.87 40.80
CA GLU A 41 -19.74 -8.56 40.26
C GLU A 41 -18.30 -8.50 39.72
N GLN A 42 -17.35 -9.15 40.40
CA GLN A 42 -15.99 -9.31 39.92
C GLN A 42 -15.92 -10.07 38.59
N VAL A 43 -16.68 -11.17 38.49
CA VAL A 43 -16.74 -11.97 37.25
C VAL A 43 -17.39 -11.16 36.11
N ARG A 44 -18.50 -10.48 36.38
CA ARG A 44 -19.16 -9.58 35.41
C ARG A 44 -18.21 -8.48 34.95
N GLY A 45 -17.48 -7.86 35.85
CA GLY A 45 -16.48 -6.83 35.50
C GLY A 45 -15.41 -7.38 34.57
N LYS A 46 -14.83 -8.55 34.87
CA LYS A 46 -13.83 -9.20 34.01
C LYS A 46 -14.38 -9.54 32.64
N TYR A 47 -15.65 -10.01 32.56
CA TYR A 47 -16.26 -10.31 31.25
C TYR A 47 -16.52 -9.05 30.42
N ARG A 48 -17.01 -7.96 31.06
CA ARG A 48 -17.19 -6.67 30.37
C ARG A 48 -15.88 -6.12 29.79
N GLU A 49 -14.80 -6.17 30.58
CA GLU A 49 -13.48 -5.73 30.10
C GLU A 49 -12.95 -6.60 28.96
N ARG A 50 -13.12 -7.93 29.05
CA ARG A 50 -12.73 -8.85 28.00
C ARG A 50 -13.53 -8.60 26.71
N GLN A 51 -14.84 -8.38 26.84
CA GLN A 51 -15.70 -8.05 25.70
C GLN A 51 -15.30 -6.73 25.04
N LYS A 52 -15.05 -5.67 25.84
CA LYS A 52 -14.58 -4.39 25.30
C LYS A 52 -13.26 -4.51 24.51
N ARG A 53 -12.30 -5.29 25.06
CA ARG A 53 -11.04 -5.54 24.35
C ARG A 53 -11.25 -6.29 23.04
N ALA A 54 -12.03 -7.35 23.05
CA ALA A 54 -12.32 -8.14 21.86
C ALA A 54 -13.01 -7.30 20.76
N VAL A 55 -13.97 -6.45 21.14
CA VAL A 55 -14.63 -5.54 20.20
C VAL A 55 -13.63 -4.56 19.61
N LYS A 56 -12.78 -3.95 20.46
CA LYS A 56 -11.77 -3.00 20.00
C LYS A 56 -10.75 -3.66 19.07
N GLU A 57 -10.24 -4.83 19.42
CA GLU A 57 -9.33 -5.60 18.55
C GLU A 57 -9.97 -5.89 17.18
N GLN A 58 -11.26 -6.26 17.19
CA GLN A 58 -11.98 -6.52 15.94
C GLN A 58 -12.22 -5.25 15.10
N GLU A 59 -12.50 -4.11 15.74
CA GLU A 59 -12.59 -2.81 15.06
C GLU A 59 -11.25 -2.40 14.45
N ASP A 60 -10.16 -2.53 15.19
CA ASP A 60 -8.81 -2.22 14.71
C ASP A 60 -8.41 -3.13 13.53
N ASP A 61 -8.72 -4.41 13.57
CA ASP A 61 -8.48 -5.37 12.49
C ASP A 61 -9.27 -5.00 11.21
N ILE A 62 -10.55 -4.66 11.36
CA ILE A 62 -11.40 -4.25 10.22
C ILE A 62 -10.86 -2.97 9.57
N LEU A 63 -10.46 -1.98 10.37
CA LEU A 63 -9.89 -0.75 9.86
C LEU A 63 -8.57 -1.01 9.11
N LEU A 64 -7.69 -1.83 9.68
CA LEU A 64 -6.42 -2.19 9.05
C LEU A 64 -6.64 -2.92 7.72
N GLU A 65 -7.61 -3.82 7.66
CA GLU A 65 -7.95 -4.54 6.44
C GLU A 65 -8.53 -3.60 5.36
N ALA A 66 -9.41 -2.68 5.77
CA ALA A 66 -9.95 -1.66 4.87
C ALA A 66 -8.86 -0.73 4.30
N GLU A 67 -7.91 -0.30 5.14
CA GLU A 67 -6.75 0.49 4.69
C GLU A 67 -5.87 -0.27 3.71
N LYS A 68 -5.60 -1.56 3.97
CA LYS A 68 -4.84 -2.42 3.05
C LYS A 68 -5.54 -2.57 1.70
N MET A 69 -6.85 -2.80 1.72
CA MET A 69 -7.66 -2.91 0.50
C MET A 69 -7.66 -1.59 -0.30
N ALA A 70 -7.85 -0.46 0.36
CA ALA A 70 -7.82 0.85 -0.26
C ALA A 70 -6.46 1.15 -0.91
N ARG A 71 -5.37 0.83 -0.20
CA ARG A 71 -4.00 0.96 -0.73
C ARG A 71 -3.76 0.06 -1.94
N THR A 72 -4.19 -1.19 -1.88
CA THR A 72 -4.05 -2.15 -2.99
C THR A 72 -4.82 -1.68 -4.22
N LEU A 73 -6.05 -1.21 -4.04
CA LEU A 73 -6.87 -0.68 -5.12
C LEU A 73 -6.22 0.53 -5.78
N ARG A 74 -5.70 1.46 -4.96
CA ARG A 74 -4.99 2.64 -5.46
C ARG A 74 -3.76 2.27 -6.27
N LEU A 75 -2.89 1.40 -5.75
CA LEU A 75 -1.69 0.94 -6.46
C LEU A 75 -2.03 0.20 -7.76
N SER A 76 -3.10 -0.60 -7.77
CA SER A 76 -3.59 -1.26 -8.98
C SER A 76 -4.08 -0.26 -10.03
N ALA A 77 -4.78 0.78 -9.62
CA ALA A 77 -5.24 1.84 -10.52
C ALA A 77 -4.06 2.65 -11.09
N GLU A 78 -3.09 3.02 -10.25
CA GLU A 78 -1.87 3.72 -10.65
C GLU A 78 -1.05 2.89 -11.66
N LYS A 79 -0.90 1.59 -11.40
CA LYS A 79 -0.25 0.67 -12.34
C LYS A 79 -1.00 0.59 -13.67
N SER A 80 -2.31 0.41 -13.64
CA SER A 80 -3.13 0.34 -14.87
C SER A 80 -3.05 1.63 -15.67
N LEU A 81 -2.98 2.79 -15.01
CA LEU A 81 -2.79 4.08 -15.66
C LEU A 81 -1.39 4.17 -16.30
N SER A 82 -0.34 3.81 -15.58
CA SER A 82 1.04 3.75 -16.08
C SER A 82 1.15 2.85 -17.31
N ASP A 83 0.56 1.65 -17.27
CA ASP A 83 0.56 0.69 -18.38
C ASP A 83 -0.15 1.23 -19.64
N ARG A 84 -1.11 2.13 -19.49
CA ARG A 84 -1.79 2.82 -20.59
C ARG A 84 -1.01 4.03 -21.10
N LEU A 85 -0.38 4.79 -20.21
CA LEU A 85 0.38 6.00 -20.56
C LEU A 85 1.66 5.66 -21.33
N PHE A 86 2.34 4.56 -21.01
CA PHE A 86 3.58 4.19 -21.68
C PHE A 86 3.44 4.04 -23.20
N PRO A 87 2.51 3.23 -23.74
CA PRO A 87 2.34 3.10 -25.19
C PRO A 87 1.88 4.40 -25.86
N LEU A 88 1.07 5.23 -25.17
CA LEU A 88 0.71 6.55 -25.66
C LEU A 88 1.93 7.47 -25.78
N SER A 89 2.82 7.45 -24.78
CA SER A 89 4.06 8.21 -24.81
C SER A 89 4.97 7.77 -25.96
N LEU A 90 5.04 6.46 -26.23
CA LEU A 90 5.77 5.94 -27.39
C LEU A 90 5.23 6.49 -28.73
N LEU A 91 3.91 6.58 -28.88
CA LEU A 91 3.30 7.16 -30.08
C LEU A 91 3.66 8.63 -30.27
N HIS A 92 3.82 9.38 -29.18
CA HIS A 92 4.19 10.80 -29.22
C HIS A 92 5.67 11.06 -29.47
N LEU A 93 6.55 10.05 -29.41
CA LEU A 93 7.99 10.22 -29.69
C LEU A 93 8.25 10.72 -31.10
N HIS A 94 7.38 10.43 -32.08
CA HIS A 94 7.47 10.97 -33.44
C HIS A 94 7.44 12.49 -33.47
N GLY A 95 6.70 13.13 -32.55
CA GLY A 95 6.63 14.59 -32.42
C GLY A 95 7.93 15.25 -31.99
N LEU A 96 8.87 14.49 -31.42
CA LEU A 96 10.19 14.99 -31.04
C LEU A 96 11.12 15.18 -32.24
N ARG A 97 10.72 14.72 -33.43
CA ARG A 97 11.45 14.94 -34.70
C ARG A 97 11.03 16.28 -35.31
N ASN A 98 11.34 17.36 -34.64
CA ASN A 98 11.09 18.74 -35.04
C ASN A 98 12.37 19.35 -35.71
N GLU A 99 12.34 20.66 -35.93
CA GLU A 99 13.45 21.40 -36.59
C GLU A 99 14.80 21.26 -35.85
N SER A 100 14.77 21.10 -34.53
CA SER A 100 15.98 20.89 -33.69
C SER A 100 16.43 19.44 -33.60
N TYR A 101 15.79 18.50 -34.31
CA TYR A 101 16.13 17.08 -34.18
C TYR A 101 17.60 16.77 -34.58
N THR A 102 18.16 17.49 -35.52
CA THR A 102 19.57 17.33 -35.92
C THR A 102 20.52 17.57 -34.75
N ASP A 103 20.27 18.60 -33.93
CA ASP A 103 21.07 18.89 -32.74
C ASP A 103 20.89 17.82 -31.67
N VAL A 104 19.66 17.32 -31.53
CA VAL A 104 19.37 16.19 -30.64
C VAL A 104 20.13 14.95 -31.09
N PHE A 105 20.10 14.61 -32.38
CA PHE A 105 20.82 13.47 -32.92
C PHE A 105 22.34 13.60 -32.68
N ALA A 106 22.92 14.79 -32.91
CA ALA A 106 24.33 15.07 -32.64
C ALA A 106 24.66 14.85 -31.14
N SER A 107 23.78 15.26 -30.26
CA SER A 107 23.93 15.04 -28.81
C SER A 107 23.89 13.55 -28.43
N LEU A 108 22.99 12.79 -29.05
CA LEU A 108 22.91 11.34 -28.87
C LEU A 108 24.16 10.60 -29.35
N VAL A 109 24.76 11.07 -30.42
CA VAL A 109 26.04 10.53 -30.92
C VAL A 109 27.18 10.82 -29.95
N LYS A 110 27.25 12.03 -29.38
CA LYS A 110 28.28 12.43 -28.41
C LYS A 110 28.22 11.65 -27.09
N GLU A 111 27.04 11.15 -26.72
CA GLU A 111 26.87 10.31 -25.52
C GLU A 111 27.43 8.89 -25.71
N LEU A 112 27.70 8.47 -26.94
CA LEU A 112 28.25 7.14 -27.19
C LEU A 112 29.72 7.06 -26.72
N PRO A 113 30.10 5.94 -26.11
CA PRO A 113 31.49 5.72 -25.76
C PRO A 113 32.39 5.65 -27.04
N PRO A 114 33.66 6.02 -26.93
CA PRO A 114 34.57 6.14 -28.09
C PRO A 114 35.08 4.77 -28.58
N PHE A 115 34.17 3.96 -29.14
CA PHE A 115 34.49 2.70 -29.79
C PHE A 115 34.47 2.83 -31.32
N LEU A 116 35.14 1.92 -32.02
CA LEU A 116 35.02 1.80 -33.44
C LEU A 116 33.71 1.09 -33.81
N TRP A 117 32.68 1.89 -34.12
CA TRP A 117 31.39 1.38 -34.51
C TRP A 117 31.39 0.95 -35.97
N LYS A 118 30.94 -0.30 -36.24
CA LYS A 118 30.92 -0.87 -37.59
C LYS A 118 29.51 -1.05 -38.16
N GLU A 119 28.52 -1.17 -37.29
CA GLU A 119 27.11 -1.23 -37.68
C GLU A 119 26.32 -0.16 -36.91
N VAL A 120 25.55 0.65 -37.63
CA VAL A 120 24.71 1.71 -37.05
C VAL A 120 23.29 1.55 -37.58
N ARG A 121 22.33 1.34 -36.72
CA ARG A 121 20.91 1.27 -37.07
C ARG A 121 20.20 2.55 -36.66
N VAL A 122 19.47 3.13 -37.59
CA VAL A 122 18.76 4.40 -37.43
C VAL A 122 17.42 4.37 -38.14
N ASN A 123 16.55 5.32 -37.80
CA ASN A 123 15.35 5.55 -38.60
C ASN A 123 15.73 5.78 -40.08
N PRO A 124 14.94 5.29 -41.05
CA PRO A 124 15.20 5.53 -42.49
C PRO A 124 15.42 7.00 -42.86
N ALA A 125 14.78 7.93 -42.17
CA ALA A 125 14.95 9.37 -42.41
C ALA A 125 16.31 9.90 -41.93
N ASP A 126 17.02 9.19 -41.04
CA ASP A 126 18.29 9.63 -40.45
C ASP A 126 19.53 9.02 -41.11
N VAL A 127 19.32 8.20 -42.13
CA VAL A 127 20.43 7.49 -42.85
C VAL A 127 21.51 8.44 -43.30
N LYS A 128 21.14 9.56 -43.91
CA LYS A 128 22.11 10.57 -44.41
C LYS A 128 22.89 11.20 -43.26
N THR A 129 22.19 11.65 -42.23
CA THR A 129 22.80 12.25 -41.04
C THR A 129 23.72 11.25 -40.32
N ALA A 130 23.29 10.00 -40.19
CA ALA A 130 24.11 8.95 -39.56
C ALA A 130 25.39 8.69 -40.36
N GLN A 131 25.35 8.76 -41.72
CA GLN A 131 26.51 8.57 -42.59
C GLN A 131 27.58 9.67 -42.41
N GLU A 132 27.15 10.89 -42.11
CA GLU A 132 28.06 11.99 -41.80
C GLU A 132 28.85 11.76 -40.49
N TYR A 133 28.21 11.21 -39.46
CA TYR A 133 28.86 10.92 -38.21
C TYR A 133 29.65 9.60 -38.18
N PHE A 134 29.26 8.63 -39.01
CA PHE A 134 29.84 7.29 -39.06
C PHE A 134 30.21 6.87 -40.48
N PRO A 135 31.18 7.56 -41.11
CA PRO A 135 31.52 7.32 -42.54
C PRO A 135 32.06 5.91 -42.82
N GLU A 136 32.65 5.25 -41.81
CA GLU A 136 33.21 3.90 -41.94
C GLU A 136 32.25 2.79 -41.45
N ALA A 137 31.07 3.13 -41.00
CA ALA A 137 30.10 2.17 -40.49
C ALA A 137 29.07 1.79 -41.56
N GLN A 138 28.57 0.58 -41.47
CA GLN A 138 27.41 0.16 -42.25
C GLN A 138 26.14 0.75 -41.62
N ILE A 139 25.48 1.65 -42.31
CA ILE A 139 24.22 2.24 -41.86
C ILE A 139 23.06 1.35 -42.31
N ILE A 140 22.27 0.90 -41.37
CA ILE A 140 21.10 0.03 -41.59
C ILE A 140 19.84 0.78 -41.18
N PRO A 141 18.90 1.02 -42.11
CA PRO A 141 17.62 1.62 -41.78
C PRO A 141 16.73 0.65 -40.98
N ASP A 142 16.19 1.11 -39.87
CA ASP A 142 15.27 0.36 -39.01
C ASP A 142 14.02 1.21 -38.74
N LYS A 143 12.86 0.77 -39.21
CA LYS A 143 11.57 1.45 -39.03
C LYS A 143 11.04 1.42 -37.59
N ASN A 144 11.57 0.50 -36.75
CA ASN A 144 11.18 0.40 -35.37
C ASN A 144 11.86 1.46 -34.49
N ILE A 145 12.86 2.16 -34.99
CA ILE A 145 13.52 3.27 -34.32
C ILE A 145 12.78 4.56 -34.72
N THR A 146 12.14 5.21 -33.76
CA THR A 146 11.49 6.52 -33.97
C THR A 146 12.54 7.63 -34.12
N GLY A 147 13.58 7.61 -33.27
CA GLY A 147 14.68 8.55 -33.30
C GLY A 147 15.86 8.04 -32.49
N GLY A 148 17.05 8.62 -32.76
CA GLY A 148 18.31 8.16 -32.19
C GLY A 148 18.89 6.97 -32.94
N LEU A 149 19.75 6.19 -32.28
CA LEU A 149 20.56 5.16 -32.95
C LEU A 149 20.87 3.96 -32.06
N THR A 150 21.11 2.83 -32.70
CA THR A 150 21.72 1.65 -32.10
C THR A 150 23.03 1.36 -32.84
N VAL A 151 24.13 1.16 -32.11
CA VAL A 151 25.46 0.94 -32.64
C VAL A 151 26.03 -0.40 -32.17
N LEU A 152 26.84 -1.04 -33.05
CA LEU A 152 27.51 -2.29 -32.72
C LEU A 152 28.98 -2.23 -33.17
N THR A 153 29.86 -2.88 -32.41
CA THR A 153 31.25 -3.13 -32.81
C THR A 153 31.33 -4.27 -33.85
N GLU A 154 32.49 -4.42 -34.52
CA GLU A 154 32.72 -5.43 -35.55
C GLU A 154 32.48 -6.86 -35.03
N ASP A 155 32.96 -7.14 -33.83
CA ASP A 155 32.78 -8.44 -33.16
C ASP A 155 31.40 -8.63 -32.56
N ARG A 156 30.52 -7.62 -32.65
CA ARG A 156 29.17 -7.56 -32.10
C ARG A 156 29.06 -7.80 -30.58
N LYS A 157 30.18 -7.74 -29.85
CA LYS A 157 30.20 -7.91 -28.39
C LYS A 157 29.73 -6.68 -27.66
N ILE A 158 29.93 -5.49 -28.21
CA ILE A 158 29.51 -4.24 -27.60
C ILE A 158 28.37 -3.65 -28.43
N ARG A 159 27.27 -3.39 -27.78
CA ARG A 159 26.09 -2.75 -28.35
C ARG A 159 25.76 -1.49 -27.56
N GLY A 160 25.71 -0.36 -28.24
CA GLY A 160 25.18 0.89 -27.71
C GLY A 160 23.75 1.10 -28.20
N VAL A 161 22.81 1.39 -27.30
CA VAL A 161 21.41 1.70 -27.64
C VAL A 161 21.07 3.07 -27.06
N ASN A 162 20.96 4.06 -27.96
CA ASN A 162 20.59 5.42 -27.60
C ASN A 162 19.43 5.90 -28.48
N THR A 163 18.34 5.15 -28.46
CA THR A 163 17.08 5.47 -29.12
C THR A 163 16.11 6.17 -28.20
N PHE A 164 15.14 6.90 -28.72
CA PHE A 164 14.11 7.57 -27.97
C PHE A 164 13.30 6.57 -27.13
N GLU A 165 12.97 5.42 -27.70
CA GLU A 165 12.24 4.35 -27.02
C GLU A 165 13.00 3.86 -25.78
N LYS A 166 14.32 3.62 -25.93
CA LYS A 166 15.13 3.13 -24.81
C LYS A 166 15.37 4.20 -23.76
N ARG A 167 15.43 5.46 -24.15
CA ARG A 167 15.50 6.59 -23.21
C ARG A 167 14.21 6.75 -22.44
N LEU A 168 13.06 6.65 -23.11
CA LEU A 168 11.76 6.67 -22.45
C LEU A 168 11.63 5.50 -21.45
N GLU A 169 12.00 4.29 -21.87
CA GLU A 169 11.97 3.11 -20.99
C GLU A 169 12.81 3.32 -19.73
N ARG A 170 14.03 3.87 -19.85
CA ARG A 170 14.90 4.16 -18.69
C ARG A 170 14.36 5.26 -17.80
N ALA A 171 13.75 6.29 -18.39
CA ALA A 171 13.20 7.41 -17.64
C ALA A 171 11.80 7.12 -17.08
N TRP A 172 11.16 6.00 -17.46
CA TRP A 172 9.75 5.74 -17.16
C TRP A 172 9.45 5.63 -15.67
N GLU A 173 10.37 5.05 -14.89
CA GLU A 173 10.22 4.92 -13.44
C GLU A 173 10.11 6.30 -12.76
N ASP A 174 10.84 7.30 -13.27
CA ASP A 174 10.81 8.66 -12.74
C ASP A 174 9.67 9.50 -13.33
N LEU A 175 9.33 9.29 -14.61
CA LEU A 175 8.30 10.06 -15.32
C LEU A 175 6.89 9.63 -14.98
N SER A 176 6.64 8.32 -14.81
CA SER A 176 5.31 7.78 -14.59
C SER A 176 4.60 8.38 -13.38
N PRO A 177 5.23 8.51 -12.19
CA PRO A 177 4.60 9.13 -11.04
C PRO A 177 4.23 10.61 -11.26
N LEU A 178 5.05 11.33 -12.04
CA LEU A 178 4.78 12.73 -12.36
C LEU A 178 3.57 12.87 -13.28
N LEU A 179 3.49 12.04 -14.31
CA LEU A 179 2.37 12.02 -15.24
C LEU A 179 1.06 11.62 -14.54
N ILE A 180 1.11 10.59 -13.71
CA ILE A 180 -0.05 10.15 -12.91
C ILE A 180 -0.53 11.29 -12.02
N ARG A 181 0.37 12.02 -11.35
CA ARG A 181 0.01 13.16 -10.51
C ARG A 181 -0.66 14.29 -11.29
N GLU A 182 -0.20 14.59 -12.51
CA GLU A 182 -0.83 15.60 -13.35
C GLU A 182 -2.25 15.16 -13.78
N VAL A 183 -2.42 13.90 -14.17
CA VAL A 183 -3.75 13.33 -14.48
C VAL A 183 -4.69 13.44 -13.27
N TYR A 184 -4.22 13.15 -12.06
CA TYR A 184 -5.04 13.30 -10.85
C TYR A 184 -5.44 14.75 -10.59
N LYS A 185 -4.56 15.73 -10.82
CA LYS A 185 -4.89 17.16 -10.66
C LYS A 185 -5.99 17.58 -11.64
N GLU A 186 -5.87 17.19 -12.90
CA GLU A 186 -6.88 17.52 -13.92
C GLU A 186 -8.23 16.88 -13.58
N VAL A 187 -8.27 15.59 -13.23
CA VAL A 187 -9.51 14.90 -12.88
C VAL A 187 -10.14 15.50 -11.61
N SER A 188 -9.34 15.87 -10.60
CA SER A 188 -9.84 16.49 -9.38
C SER A 188 -10.34 17.92 -9.62
N GLY A 189 -9.78 18.64 -10.60
CA GLY A 189 -10.26 19.95 -11.02
C GLY A 189 -11.62 19.94 -11.72
N TYR A 190 -12.02 18.83 -12.34
CA TYR A 190 -13.34 18.66 -12.96
C TYR A 190 -14.44 18.24 -11.97
N GLY A 191 -14.08 17.88 -10.73
CA GLY A 191 -14.99 17.32 -9.73
C GLY A 191 -15.54 18.26 -8.68
N THR A 192 -15.26 19.56 -8.72
CA THR A 192 -15.94 20.54 -7.87
C THR A 192 -17.15 21.08 -8.63
N PRO A 193 -18.41 20.66 -8.31
CA PRO A 193 -19.56 21.42 -8.74
C PRO A 193 -19.43 22.79 -8.12
N SER A 194 -19.42 23.83 -8.94
CA SER A 194 -19.63 25.19 -8.45
C SER A 194 -20.98 25.21 -7.73
N ASP A 195 -20.92 25.33 -6.41
CA ASP A 195 -22.09 25.69 -5.60
C ASP A 195 -22.66 27.00 -6.15
N SER A 196 -23.80 26.90 -6.78
CA SER A 196 -24.69 28.00 -7.16
C SER A 196 -25.88 27.99 -6.22
#